data_8b2214eb90b00affc87f082a928c3a38
#
_entry.id   8b2214eb90b00affc87f082a928c3a38
#
_cell.length_a   1.000
_cell.length_b   1.000
_cell.length_c   1.000
_cell.angle_alpha   90.00
_cell.angle_beta   90.00
_cell.angle_gamma   90.00
#
_symmetry.space_group_name_H-M   'P 1'
#
loop_
_entity.id
_entity.type
_entity.pdbx_description
1 polymer ?
#
loop_
_entity_poly.entity_id
_entity_poly.type
_entity_poly.pdbx_seq_one_letter_code
_entity_poly.pdbx_strand_id
1 'polypeptide(L)'
;MRRTNRHIVMVVCAASFLCASSWAQLPKVPKQKPGGLQGQVVTAKGVAVADAQILWQVADGETPHVLHSDAHGQFHIEPLRTGFYDLRASANGTWSEWEHNILVRPGADTNVTLWLAFKPPVAPVGLELKGAMRVWDAPVSGSVPRDSAIDANGNAWFTLDQTGHIARFNPNSNEWKLFKIPTADSGPIGLVFDNQGDIWFAENNAGKIGHMDPKTGAISEFTPPTVKDPHSIVIGPDGAVWFTAENSNAIGRLDTHSGIITEFGVPTQNAHPYGIAAADDHALWFCELSGGKLGRMDPATGTMAEYAPADPDVKPRRLVAVGGAIYFTDFGGGRLGRITLGDKKFKFWDSPSGIHSAPDGIGADTAGKIWYEESGKDANTLVRFDPAVEVFRTYPMPAANSAASGMARDAKGHLWVPLSGANKIAIIE
;
A
#
# COMPACT_ATOMS: atom_id res chain seq x y z
N MET A 1 -3.28 -89.85 1.38
CA MET A 1 -3.87 -90.36 0.14
C MET A 1 -4.97 -89.41 -0.36
N ARG A 2 -4.94 -89.09 -1.66
CA ARG A 2 -5.89 -88.32 -2.47
C ARG A 2 -6.07 -86.81 -2.14
N ARG A 3 -5.33 -86.02 -2.92
CA ARG A 3 -5.55 -84.59 -3.26
C ARG A 3 -6.88 -84.45 -4.01
N THR A 4 -7.68 -83.41 -3.71
CA THR A 4 -8.67 -82.87 -4.61
C THR A 4 -8.45 -81.39 -4.81
N ASN A 5 -8.03 -81.04 -6.04
CA ASN A 5 -7.95 -79.69 -6.55
C ASN A 5 -9.38 -79.14 -6.68
N ARG A 6 -9.62 -77.95 -6.16
CA ARG A 6 -10.78 -77.11 -6.58
C ARG A 6 -10.24 -75.91 -7.34
N HIS A 7 -10.54 -75.92 -8.63
CA HIS A 7 -10.36 -74.71 -9.47
C HIS A 7 -11.43 -73.67 -9.09
N ILE A 8 -10.93 -72.49 -8.74
CA ILE A 8 -11.80 -71.31 -8.63
C ILE A 8 -11.74 -70.61 -9.98
N VAL A 9 -12.86 -70.60 -10.67
CA VAL A 9 -13.06 -69.80 -11.89
C VAL A 9 -13.32 -68.36 -11.46
N MET A 10 -12.41 -67.48 -11.82
CA MET A 10 -12.55 -66.03 -11.64
C MET A 10 -13.39 -65.45 -12.80
N VAL A 11 -14.64 -65.10 -12.54
CA VAL A 11 -15.48 -64.35 -13.47
C VAL A 11 -15.10 -62.89 -13.34
N VAL A 12 -14.46 -62.35 -14.35
CA VAL A 12 -14.19 -60.92 -14.47
C VAL A 12 -15.41 -60.24 -15.02
N CYS A 13 -16.22 -59.60 -14.18
CA CYS A 13 -17.25 -58.68 -14.63
C CYS A 13 -16.62 -57.33 -14.90
N ALA A 14 -16.46 -56.98 -16.17
CA ALA A 14 -16.12 -55.63 -16.60
C ALA A 14 -17.35 -54.74 -16.45
N ALA A 15 -17.44 -54.02 -15.32
CA ALA A 15 -18.41 -52.94 -15.18
C ALA A 15 -17.74 -51.65 -15.66
N SER A 16 -18.12 -51.23 -16.87
CA SER A 16 -17.75 -49.93 -17.41
C SER A 16 -18.50 -48.83 -16.62
N PHE A 17 -17.83 -48.24 -15.62
CA PHE A 17 -18.28 -47.00 -15.00
C PHE A 17 -17.98 -45.83 -15.94
N LEU A 18 -19.00 -45.43 -16.71
CA LEU A 18 -19.07 -44.11 -17.32
C LEU A 18 -19.20 -43.10 -16.17
N CYS A 19 -18.08 -42.59 -15.67
CA CYS A 19 -18.05 -41.44 -14.79
C CYS A 19 -18.33 -40.19 -15.64
N ALA A 20 -19.62 -39.83 -15.76
CA ALA A 20 -19.98 -38.52 -16.26
C ALA A 20 -19.52 -37.50 -15.22
N SER A 21 -18.36 -36.88 -15.47
CA SER A 21 -17.89 -35.73 -14.70
C SER A 21 -18.88 -34.57 -14.92
N SER A 22 -19.89 -34.48 -14.04
CA SER A 22 -20.63 -33.26 -13.89
C SER A 22 -19.67 -32.21 -13.37
N TRP A 23 -19.19 -31.35 -14.22
CA TRP A 23 -18.58 -30.10 -13.84
C TRP A 23 -19.66 -29.29 -13.13
N ALA A 24 -19.74 -29.40 -11.80
CA ALA A 24 -20.51 -28.46 -11.01
C ALA A 24 -19.89 -27.08 -11.26
N GLN A 25 -20.59 -26.28 -12.05
CA GLN A 25 -20.24 -24.87 -12.18
C GLN A 25 -20.27 -24.32 -10.76
N LEU A 26 -19.10 -23.90 -10.26
CA LEU A 26 -19.04 -23.11 -9.05
C LEU A 26 -20.06 -21.97 -9.16
N PRO A 27 -20.85 -21.72 -8.13
CA PRO A 27 -21.81 -20.63 -8.17
C PRO A 27 -21.04 -19.36 -8.52
N LYS A 28 -21.44 -18.72 -9.64
CA LYS A 28 -20.87 -17.43 -10.02
C LYS A 28 -21.12 -16.50 -8.84
N VAL A 29 -20.05 -16.01 -8.20
CA VAL A 29 -20.15 -14.97 -7.20
C VAL A 29 -20.98 -13.84 -7.82
N PRO A 30 -22.12 -13.46 -7.23
CA PRO A 30 -22.94 -12.40 -7.78
C PRO A 30 -22.08 -11.16 -7.96
N LYS A 31 -22.02 -10.58 -9.16
CA LYS A 31 -21.37 -9.28 -9.34
C LYS A 31 -22.04 -8.32 -8.37
N GLN A 32 -21.31 -7.81 -7.42
CA GLN A 32 -21.80 -6.78 -6.51
C GLN A 32 -22.32 -5.62 -7.34
N LYS A 33 -23.49 -5.09 -7.00
CA LYS A 33 -23.98 -3.87 -7.62
C LYS A 33 -23.03 -2.73 -7.27
N PRO A 34 -22.61 -1.91 -8.23
CA PRO A 34 -21.81 -0.73 -7.90
C PRO A 34 -22.61 0.17 -6.94
N GLY A 35 -21.91 0.88 -6.08
CA GLY A 35 -22.47 1.96 -5.28
C GLY A 35 -22.12 3.32 -5.85
N GLY A 36 -22.33 4.38 -5.08
CA GLY A 36 -22.01 5.75 -5.45
C GLY A 36 -21.64 6.63 -4.25
N LEU A 37 -21.15 7.81 -4.56
CA LEU A 37 -20.98 8.92 -3.63
C LEU A 37 -21.80 10.09 -4.15
N GLN A 38 -22.59 10.69 -3.29
CA GLN A 38 -23.34 11.90 -3.63
C GLN A 38 -23.24 12.93 -2.51
N GLY A 39 -23.45 14.18 -2.82
CA GLY A 39 -23.37 15.17 -1.77
C GLY A 39 -23.47 16.59 -2.25
N GLN A 40 -23.06 17.52 -1.38
CA GLN A 40 -23.13 18.93 -1.64
C GLN A 40 -21.84 19.64 -1.21
N VAL A 41 -21.41 20.61 -2.01
CA VAL A 41 -20.35 21.55 -1.66
C VAL A 41 -20.98 22.81 -1.12
N VAL A 42 -20.58 23.23 0.08
CA VAL A 42 -21.10 24.42 0.74
C VAL A 42 -19.99 25.29 1.31
N THR A 43 -20.27 26.60 1.44
CA THR A 43 -19.38 27.52 2.19
C THR A 43 -19.41 27.22 3.69
N ALA A 44 -18.52 27.81 4.47
CA ALA A 44 -18.55 27.75 5.95
C ALA A 44 -19.88 28.24 6.56
N LYS A 45 -20.69 28.96 5.81
CA LYS A 45 -22.04 29.44 6.24
C LYS A 45 -23.18 28.56 5.74
N GLY A 46 -22.87 27.42 5.12
CA GLY A 46 -23.87 26.47 4.59
C GLY A 46 -24.49 26.89 3.24
N VAL A 47 -23.94 27.87 2.56
CA VAL A 47 -24.43 28.28 1.24
C VAL A 47 -23.85 27.35 0.17
N ALA A 48 -24.71 26.80 -0.68
CA ALA A 48 -24.31 25.94 -1.79
C ALA A 48 -23.34 26.63 -2.77
N VAL A 49 -22.36 25.90 -3.24
CA VAL A 49 -21.32 26.43 -4.17
C VAL A 49 -21.41 25.71 -5.49
N ALA A 50 -21.85 26.44 -6.51
CA ALA A 50 -21.90 25.96 -7.89
C ALA A 50 -20.50 25.90 -8.51
N ASP A 51 -20.29 24.97 -9.45
CA ASP A 51 -19.07 24.80 -10.22
C ASP A 51 -17.81 24.63 -9.33
N ALA A 52 -17.98 24.12 -8.11
CA ALA A 52 -16.85 23.75 -7.27
C ALA A 52 -16.15 22.51 -7.84
N GLN A 53 -14.84 22.56 -7.96
CA GLN A 53 -14.05 21.39 -8.36
C GLN A 53 -14.04 20.38 -7.22
N ILE A 54 -14.42 19.13 -7.50
CA ILE A 54 -14.35 18.01 -6.57
C ILE A 54 -13.28 17.05 -7.06
N LEU A 55 -12.30 16.81 -6.22
CA LEU A 55 -11.31 15.76 -6.40
C LEU A 55 -11.78 14.53 -5.62
N TRP A 56 -11.72 13.36 -6.25
CA TRP A 56 -12.01 12.10 -5.60
C TRP A 56 -11.06 11.00 -6.08
N GLN A 57 -10.75 10.09 -5.21
CA GLN A 57 -9.88 8.95 -5.49
C GLN A 57 -10.26 7.77 -4.60
N VAL A 58 -9.79 6.57 -4.92
CA VAL A 58 -9.78 5.45 -3.97
C VAL A 58 -8.87 5.85 -2.81
N ALA A 59 -9.18 5.49 -1.57
CA ALA A 59 -8.45 5.93 -0.39
C ALA A 59 -6.94 5.62 -0.40
N ASP A 60 -6.52 4.64 -1.20
CA ASP A 60 -5.13 4.27 -1.49
C ASP A 60 -4.69 4.70 -2.90
N GLY A 61 -5.55 5.38 -3.63
CA GLY A 61 -5.31 5.84 -5.00
C GLY A 61 -4.48 7.11 -5.04
N GLU A 62 -3.62 7.21 -6.05
CA GLU A 62 -2.74 8.36 -6.26
C GLU A 62 -3.14 9.20 -7.46
N THR A 63 -4.21 8.82 -8.14
CA THR A 63 -4.70 9.55 -9.32
C THR A 63 -6.09 10.07 -9.03
N PRO A 64 -6.23 11.30 -8.55
CA PRO A 64 -7.54 11.89 -8.29
C PRO A 64 -8.29 12.11 -9.60
N HIS A 65 -9.53 11.72 -9.61
CA HIS A 65 -10.50 12.10 -10.62
C HIS A 65 -11.08 13.47 -10.29
N VAL A 66 -11.54 14.17 -11.30
CA VAL A 66 -12.11 15.52 -11.18
C VAL A 66 -13.54 15.54 -11.69
N LEU A 67 -14.43 16.15 -10.93
CA LEU A 67 -15.75 16.55 -11.39
C LEU A 67 -16.09 17.93 -10.80
N HIS A 68 -17.21 18.52 -11.22
CA HIS A 68 -17.68 19.79 -10.69
C HIS A 68 -19.10 19.65 -10.11
N SER A 69 -19.39 20.43 -9.10
CA SER A 69 -20.75 20.52 -8.57
C SER A 69 -21.68 21.24 -9.56
N ASP A 70 -22.96 20.92 -9.50
CA ASP A 70 -24.00 21.56 -10.29
C ASP A 70 -24.35 22.98 -9.80
N ALA A 71 -25.36 23.60 -10.40
CA ALA A 71 -25.84 24.95 -10.03
C ALA A 71 -26.36 25.04 -8.58
N HIS A 72 -26.67 23.90 -7.95
CA HIS A 72 -27.12 23.80 -6.57
C HIS A 72 -26.02 23.30 -5.62
N GLY A 73 -24.77 23.25 -6.09
CA GLY A 73 -23.63 22.75 -5.34
C GLY A 73 -23.65 21.23 -5.16
N GLN A 74 -24.51 20.49 -5.86
CA GLN A 74 -24.60 19.04 -5.71
C GLN A 74 -23.66 18.31 -6.64
N PHE A 75 -23.25 17.10 -6.24
CA PHE A 75 -22.44 16.20 -7.05
C PHE A 75 -22.89 14.75 -6.88
N HIS A 76 -22.60 13.92 -7.89
CA HIS A 76 -22.87 12.50 -7.86
C HIS A 76 -21.75 11.75 -8.61
N ILE A 77 -21.22 10.70 -8.02
CA ILE A 77 -20.14 9.87 -8.55
C ILE A 77 -20.60 8.42 -8.57
N GLU A 78 -20.89 7.91 -9.75
CA GLU A 78 -21.28 6.51 -9.97
C GLU A 78 -20.89 6.07 -11.40
N PRO A 79 -20.69 4.77 -11.67
CA PRO A 79 -20.70 3.66 -10.71
C PRO A 79 -19.34 3.53 -9.99
N LEU A 80 -19.34 3.33 -8.70
CA LEU A 80 -18.15 3.06 -7.90
C LEU A 80 -18.09 1.61 -7.41
N ARG A 81 -16.91 1.04 -7.33
CA ARG A 81 -16.70 -0.25 -6.67
C ARG A 81 -16.88 -0.08 -5.16
N THR A 82 -17.25 -1.15 -4.47
CA THR A 82 -17.23 -1.19 -3.01
C THR A 82 -15.78 -0.93 -2.53
N GLY A 83 -15.62 -0.03 -1.59
CA GLY A 83 -14.29 0.36 -1.09
C GLY A 83 -14.33 1.70 -0.38
N PHE A 84 -13.16 2.18 0.02
CA PHE A 84 -12.99 3.47 0.63
C PHE A 84 -12.52 4.51 -0.40
N TYR A 85 -13.00 5.72 -0.25
CA TYR A 85 -12.72 6.83 -1.13
C TYR A 85 -12.39 8.09 -0.34
N ASP A 86 -11.57 8.94 -0.92
CA ASP A 86 -11.23 10.25 -0.40
C ASP A 86 -11.79 11.33 -1.32
N LEU A 87 -12.38 12.36 -0.74
CA LEU A 87 -12.97 13.48 -1.46
C LEU A 87 -12.49 14.81 -0.91
N ARG A 88 -12.36 15.80 -1.77
CA ARG A 88 -12.09 17.18 -1.43
C ARG A 88 -12.72 18.12 -2.45
N ALA A 89 -13.22 19.26 -2.01
CA ALA A 89 -13.71 20.29 -2.92
C ALA A 89 -12.88 21.57 -2.85
N SER A 90 -12.91 22.33 -3.95
CA SER A 90 -12.33 23.67 -3.99
C SER A 90 -13.13 24.61 -4.90
N ALA A 91 -13.21 25.88 -4.50
CA ALA A 91 -13.74 26.95 -5.31
C ALA A 91 -13.15 28.29 -4.86
N ASN A 92 -12.81 29.17 -5.80
CA ASN A 92 -12.35 30.54 -5.52
C ASN A 92 -11.21 30.64 -4.50
N GLY A 93 -10.25 29.71 -4.58
CA GLY A 93 -9.08 29.67 -3.69
C GLY A 93 -9.40 29.23 -2.25
N THR A 94 -10.61 28.72 -1.99
CA THR A 94 -11.01 28.12 -0.74
C THR A 94 -11.22 26.62 -0.93
N TRP A 95 -10.88 25.83 0.07
CA TRP A 95 -10.89 24.37 0.02
C TRP A 95 -11.77 23.79 1.12
N SER A 96 -12.30 22.59 0.89
CA SER A 96 -12.77 21.77 2.01
C SER A 96 -11.56 21.04 2.64
N GLU A 97 -11.76 20.52 3.84
CA GLU A 97 -10.89 19.44 4.32
C GLU A 97 -11.03 18.23 3.39
N TRP A 98 -10.05 17.30 3.45
CA TRP A 98 -10.23 16.01 2.86
C TRP A 98 -11.21 15.20 3.71
N GLU A 99 -12.25 14.69 3.10
CA GLU A 99 -13.07 13.63 3.68
C GLU A 99 -12.43 12.29 3.30
N HIS A 100 -11.81 11.66 4.26
CA HIS A 100 -11.06 10.40 4.06
C HIS A 100 -11.88 9.17 4.39
N ASN A 101 -11.53 8.05 3.74
CA ASN A 101 -12.07 6.73 4.05
C ASN A 101 -13.61 6.65 4.00
N ILE A 102 -14.23 7.31 3.04
CA ILE A 102 -15.67 7.28 2.84
C ILE A 102 -16.05 5.93 2.25
N LEU A 103 -16.80 5.14 3.00
CA LEU A 103 -17.18 3.79 2.58
C LEU A 103 -18.29 3.80 1.54
N VAL A 104 -18.01 3.32 0.34
CA VAL A 104 -19.02 3.00 -0.69
C VAL A 104 -19.46 1.55 -0.53
N ARG A 105 -20.77 1.35 -0.32
CA ARG A 105 -21.40 0.04 -0.18
C ARG A 105 -22.03 -0.45 -1.49
N PRO A 106 -22.18 -1.77 -1.68
CA PRO A 106 -22.81 -2.30 -2.88
C PRO A 106 -24.24 -1.81 -3.02
N GLY A 107 -24.57 -1.21 -4.16
CA GLY A 107 -25.93 -0.78 -4.52
C GLY A 107 -26.51 0.33 -3.66
N ALA A 108 -25.67 1.11 -2.99
CA ALA A 108 -26.10 2.25 -2.16
C ALA A 108 -25.21 3.45 -2.40
N ASP A 109 -25.79 4.65 -2.31
CA ASP A 109 -25.04 5.90 -2.33
C ASP A 109 -24.70 6.34 -0.90
N THR A 110 -23.46 6.79 -0.72
CA THR A 110 -23.01 7.41 0.52
C THR A 110 -23.07 8.92 0.37
N ASN A 111 -23.68 9.61 1.35
CA ASN A 111 -23.85 11.05 1.35
C ASN A 111 -22.65 11.73 2.00
N VAL A 112 -22.13 12.79 1.38
CA VAL A 112 -21.00 13.58 1.85
C VAL A 112 -21.29 15.06 1.71
N THR A 113 -20.96 15.88 2.72
CA THR A 113 -21.00 17.34 2.63
C THR A 113 -19.59 17.90 2.70
N LEU A 114 -19.16 18.62 1.66
CA LEU A 114 -17.83 19.21 1.59
C LEU A 114 -17.91 20.71 1.93
N TRP A 115 -17.30 21.08 3.05
CA TRP A 115 -17.35 22.45 3.58
C TRP A 115 -16.14 23.26 3.11
N LEU A 116 -16.34 24.28 2.28
CA LEU A 116 -15.29 25.21 1.87
C LEU A 116 -15.01 26.21 2.99
N ALA A 117 -14.16 25.84 3.92
CA ALA A 117 -13.78 26.70 5.07
C ALA A 117 -12.27 26.86 5.20
N PHE A 118 -11.49 26.05 4.48
CA PHE A 118 -10.05 25.96 4.60
C PHE A 118 -9.35 26.85 3.57
N LYS A 119 -8.40 27.66 4.05
CA LYS A 119 -7.37 28.26 3.20
C LYS A 119 -6.08 27.53 3.53
N PRO A 120 -5.49 26.78 2.58
CA PRO A 120 -4.27 26.08 2.88
C PRO A 120 -3.21 27.07 3.40
N PRO A 121 -2.46 26.72 4.46
CA PRO A 121 -1.34 27.54 4.89
C PRO A 121 -0.37 27.67 3.72
N VAL A 122 0.22 28.86 3.56
CA VAL A 122 1.37 29.02 2.67
C VAL A 122 2.43 28.05 3.18
N ALA A 123 2.84 27.13 2.33
CA ALA A 123 3.83 26.13 2.71
C ALA A 123 5.04 26.87 3.33
N PRO A 124 5.55 26.42 4.49
CA PRO A 124 6.76 27.00 5.04
C PRO A 124 7.85 26.92 3.97
N VAL A 125 8.57 27.99 3.77
CA VAL A 125 9.68 28.04 2.81
C VAL A 125 10.70 27.00 3.27
N GLY A 126 10.67 25.83 2.65
CA GLY A 126 11.58 24.74 2.95
C GLY A 126 13.01 25.16 2.62
N LEU A 127 13.97 24.73 3.43
CA LEU A 127 15.38 24.81 3.06
C LEU A 127 15.58 23.96 1.80
N GLU A 128 15.95 24.60 0.70
CA GLU A 128 16.31 23.88 -0.52
C GLU A 128 17.43 22.89 -0.22
N LEU A 129 17.20 21.63 -0.55
CA LEU A 129 18.27 20.64 -0.69
C LEU A 129 19.05 20.99 -1.95
N LYS A 130 19.95 21.99 -1.87
CA LYS A 130 20.85 22.28 -2.97
C LYS A 130 21.83 21.11 -3.11
N GLY A 131 21.57 20.26 -4.09
CA GLY A 131 22.46 19.18 -4.51
C GLY A 131 22.16 17.79 -3.92
N ALA A 132 21.17 17.64 -3.05
CA ALA A 132 20.92 16.38 -2.35
C ALA A 132 19.78 15.52 -2.94
N MET A 133 19.07 15.98 -3.97
CA MET A 133 18.02 15.22 -4.63
C MET A 133 18.24 15.18 -6.14
N ARG A 134 18.40 13.97 -6.69
CA ARG A 134 18.43 13.73 -8.15
C ARG A 134 17.17 13.00 -8.54
N VAL A 135 16.62 13.36 -9.71
CA VAL A 135 15.32 12.85 -10.20
C VAL A 135 15.48 12.34 -11.63
N TRP A 136 14.80 11.25 -11.92
CA TRP A 136 14.70 10.66 -13.27
C TRP A 136 13.27 10.34 -13.61
N ASP A 137 12.95 10.41 -14.89
CA ASP A 137 11.67 9.91 -15.40
C ASP A 137 11.62 8.39 -15.33
N ALA A 138 10.45 7.84 -14.97
CA ALA A 138 10.21 6.41 -15.09
C ALA A 138 10.28 6.00 -16.58
N PRO A 139 10.71 4.76 -16.87
CA PRO A 139 11.06 4.36 -18.25
C PRO A 139 9.84 4.25 -19.19
N VAL A 140 8.65 4.22 -18.63
CA VAL A 140 7.39 4.14 -19.38
C VAL A 140 6.45 5.24 -18.90
N SER A 141 5.86 5.99 -19.82
CA SER A 141 4.87 7.02 -19.48
C SER A 141 3.66 6.40 -18.81
N GLY A 142 3.21 7.00 -17.70
CA GLY A 142 2.07 6.51 -16.93
C GLY A 142 2.27 5.17 -16.23
N SER A 143 3.52 4.76 -15.98
CA SER A 143 3.82 3.47 -15.36
C SER A 143 3.58 3.42 -13.85
N VAL A 144 3.53 4.56 -13.19
CA VAL A 144 3.27 4.71 -11.74
C VAL A 144 4.20 3.83 -10.90
N PRO A 145 5.47 4.26 -10.63
CA PRO A 145 6.36 3.52 -9.75
C PRO A 145 5.82 3.56 -8.30
N ARG A 146 5.69 2.38 -7.63
CA ARG A 146 5.03 2.26 -6.32
C ARG A 146 5.97 1.98 -5.17
N ASP A 147 6.83 1.00 -5.31
CA ASP A 147 7.75 0.60 -4.25
C ASP A 147 9.16 0.46 -4.80
N SER A 148 10.13 0.48 -3.88
CA SER A 148 11.55 0.42 -4.24
C SER A 148 12.32 -0.55 -3.37
N ALA A 149 13.35 -1.17 -3.95
CA ALA A 149 14.37 -1.94 -3.24
C ALA A 149 15.73 -1.75 -3.91
N ILE A 150 16.82 -1.96 -3.18
CA ILE A 150 18.19 -1.73 -3.68
C ILE A 150 18.95 -3.04 -3.66
N ASP A 151 19.56 -3.41 -4.79
CA ASP A 151 20.39 -4.60 -4.86
C ASP A 151 21.81 -4.36 -4.29
N ALA A 152 22.55 -5.44 -4.09
CA ALA A 152 23.93 -5.38 -3.58
C ALA A 152 24.92 -4.60 -4.49
N ASN A 153 24.55 -4.36 -5.75
CA ASN A 153 25.34 -3.60 -6.72
C ASN A 153 24.97 -2.11 -6.73
N GLY A 154 23.98 -1.71 -5.92
CA GLY A 154 23.47 -0.34 -5.84
C GLY A 154 22.53 0.05 -6.98
N ASN A 155 21.98 -0.92 -7.73
CA ASN A 155 20.87 -0.64 -8.63
C ASN A 155 19.57 -0.51 -7.85
N ALA A 156 18.75 0.42 -8.24
CA ALA A 156 17.41 0.60 -7.68
C ALA A 156 16.39 -0.18 -8.50
N TRP A 157 15.51 -0.89 -7.80
CA TRP A 157 14.45 -1.69 -8.39
C TRP A 157 13.09 -1.11 -7.97
N PHE A 158 12.14 -1.14 -8.90
CA PHE A 158 10.82 -0.53 -8.70
C PHE A 158 9.74 -1.44 -9.27
N THR A 159 8.61 -1.46 -8.60
CA THR A 159 7.35 -1.92 -9.20
C THR A 159 6.76 -0.81 -10.05
N LEU A 160 6.26 -1.15 -11.24
CA LEU A 160 5.54 -0.24 -12.14
C LEU A 160 4.10 -0.70 -12.28
N ASP A 161 3.24 -0.18 -11.40
CA ASP A 161 1.87 -0.63 -11.17
C ASP A 161 1.04 -0.71 -12.46
N GLN A 162 0.89 0.42 -13.15
CA GLN A 162 -0.03 0.54 -14.28
C GLN A 162 0.43 -0.22 -15.54
N THR A 163 1.67 -0.59 -15.62
CA THR A 163 2.22 -1.29 -16.79
C THR A 163 2.60 -2.74 -16.53
N GLY A 164 2.47 -3.21 -15.27
CA GLY A 164 2.76 -4.58 -14.87
C GLY A 164 4.21 -4.98 -15.18
N HIS A 165 5.18 -4.20 -14.67
CA HIS A 165 6.61 -4.48 -14.80
C HIS A 165 7.34 -4.37 -13.47
N ILE A 166 8.42 -5.13 -13.35
CA ILE A 166 9.51 -4.82 -12.44
C ILE A 166 10.57 -4.07 -13.25
N ALA A 167 11.06 -2.96 -12.74
CA ALA A 167 12.06 -2.12 -13.41
C ALA A 167 13.34 -2.04 -12.59
N ARG A 168 14.50 -2.18 -13.23
CA ARG A 168 15.82 -1.94 -12.65
C ARG A 168 16.41 -0.68 -13.22
N PHE A 169 16.87 0.21 -12.37
CA PHE A 169 17.60 1.42 -12.71
C PHE A 169 19.06 1.36 -12.22
N ASN A 170 20.00 1.62 -13.10
CA ASN A 170 21.41 1.75 -12.74
C ASN A 170 21.76 3.25 -12.62
N PRO A 171 22.04 3.78 -11.41
CA PRO A 171 22.30 5.21 -11.22
C PRO A 171 23.64 5.68 -11.79
N ASN A 172 24.56 4.76 -12.11
CA ASN A 172 25.87 5.12 -12.68
C ASN A 172 25.80 5.31 -14.20
N SER A 173 24.99 4.49 -14.91
CA SER A 173 24.83 4.59 -16.37
C SER A 173 23.53 5.29 -16.78
N ASN A 174 22.61 5.55 -15.86
CA ASN A 174 21.23 6.01 -16.09
C ASN A 174 20.40 5.06 -16.99
N GLU A 175 20.73 3.77 -16.98
CA GLU A 175 20.06 2.78 -17.81
C GLU A 175 18.95 2.07 -17.05
N TRP A 176 17.83 1.88 -17.74
CA TRP A 176 16.70 1.09 -17.29
C TRP A 176 16.70 -0.30 -17.92
N LYS A 177 16.25 -1.29 -17.16
CA LYS A 177 15.88 -2.60 -17.66
C LYS A 177 14.50 -2.97 -17.13
N LEU A 178 13.62 -3.39 -18.04
CA LEU A 178 12.23 -3.78 -17.72
C LEU A 178 12.06 -5.29 -17.78
N PHE A 179 11.27 -5.81 -16.86
CA PHE A 179 10.88 -7.21 -16.79
C PHE A 179 9.36 -7.26 -16.72
N LYS A 180 8.74 -7.79 -17.77
CA LYS A 180 7.29 -7.89 -17.86
C LYS A 180 6.79 -9.02 -16.96
N ILE A 181 5.81 -8.72 -16.11
CA ILE A 181 5.12 -9.71 -15.30
C ILE A 181 4.20 -10.53 -16.20
N PRO A 182 4.17 -11.90 -16.07
CA PRO A 182 3.40 -12.76 -16.95
C PRO A 182 1.90 -12.48 -16.93
N THR A 183 1.33 -12.25 -15.74
CA THR A 183 -0.10 -11.93 -15.60
C THR A 183 -0.37 -10.50 -16.10
N ALA A 184 -1.31 -10.36 -17.01
CA ALA A 184 -1.78 -9.05 -17.47
C ALA A 184 -2.48 -8.30 -16.34
N ASP A 185 -2.34 -6.97 -16.33
CA ASP A 185 -2.95 -6.08 -15.33
C ASP A 185 -2.64 -6.50 -13.89
N SER A 186 -1.43 -7.00 -13.67
CA SER A 186 -0.99 -7.56 -12.38
C SER A 186 -1.02 -6.54 -11.23
N GLY A 187 -0.83 -5.23 -11.50
CA GLY A 187 -0.82 -4.16 -10.50
C GLY A 187 0.23 -4.39 -9.41
N PRO A 188 1.55 -4.45 -9.75
CA PRO A 188 2.57 -4.72 -8.75
C PRO A 188 2.74 -3.52 -7.81
N ILE A 189 2.70 -3.77 -6.47
CA ILE A 189 2.85 -2.75 -5.44
C ILE A 189 4.11 -2.99 -4.62
N GLY A 190 4.04 -3.80 -3.56
CA GLY A 190 5.16 -4.05 -2.65
C GLY A 190 6.29 -4.85 -3.31
N LEU A 191 7.54 -4.54 -2.96
CA LEU A 191 8.75 -5.16 -3.51
C LEU A 191 9.80 -5.36 -2.41
N VAL A 192 10.45 -6.54 -2.35
CA VAL A 192 11.52 -6.83 -1.40
C VAL A 192 12.52 -7.82 -1.98
N PHE A 193 13.80 -7.70 -1.56
CA PHE A 193 14.82 -8.72 -1.79
C PHE A 193 14.84 -9.71 -0.63
N ASP A 194 14.98 -10.99 -0.95
CA ASP A 194 15.35 -11.98 0.05
C ASP A 194 16.87 -12.08 0.27
N ASN A 195 17.28 -12.96 1.17
CA ASN A 195 18.68 -13.16 1.52
C ASN A 195 19.50 -13.84 0.40
N GLN A 196 18.87 -14.43 -0.59
CA GLN A 196 19.48 -15.02 -1.78
C GLN A 196 19.70 -13.97 -2.87
N GLY A 197 19.06 -12.82 -2.72
CA GLY A 197 19.07 -11.72 -3.68
C GLY A 197 18.02 -11.87 -4.77
N ASP A 198 17.03 -12.72 -4.55
CA ASP A 198 15.85 -12.81 -5.41
C ASP A 198 14.81 -11.78 -4.99
N ILE A 199 13.97 -11.39 -5.94
CA ILE A 199 12.95 -10.36 -5.75
C ILE A 199 11.59 -11.02 -5.53
N TRP A 200 10.91 -10.57 -4.48
CA TRP A 200 9.52 -10.91 -4.21
C TRP A 200 8.65 -9.65 -4.31
N PHE A 201 7.48 -9.77 -4.90
CA PHE A 201 6.59 -8.62 -5.10
C PHE A 201 5.11 -9.02 -5.02
N ALA A 202 4.29 -8.08 -4.59
CA ALA A 202 2.84 -8.25 -4.50
C ALA A 202 2.17 -7.80 -5.79
N GLU A 203 1.40 -8.67 -6.43
CA GLU A 203 0.56 -8.40 -7.59
C GLU A 203 -0.87 -8.13 -7.13
N ASN A 204 -1.14 -6.90 -6.72
CA ASN A 204 -2.37 -6.52 -6.03
C ASN A 204 -3.62 -6.81 -6.86
N ASN A 205 -3.65 -6.41 -8.13
CA ASN A 205 -4.81 -6.61 -9.00
C ASN A 205 -4.97 -8.08 -9.41
N ALA A 206 -3.87 -8.81 -9.58
CA ALA A 206 -3.89 -10.22 -9.95
C ALA A 206 -4.16 -11.15 -8.75
N GLY A 207 -4.02 -10.66 -7.53
CA GLY A 207 -4.16 -11.45 -6.31
C GLY A 207 -3.08 -12.51 -6.17
N LYS A 208 -1.82 -12.19 -6.52
CA LYS A 208 -0.69 -13.13 -6.52
C LYS A 208 0.53 -12.57 -5.82
N ILE A 209 1.46 -13.43 -5.50
CA ILE A 209 2.83 -13.07 -5.11
C ILE A 209 3.77 -13.50 -6.23
N GLY A 210 4.51 -12.54 -6.78
CA GLY A 210 5.53 -12.79 -7.79
C GLY A 210 6.89 -13.03 -7.16
N HIS A 211 7.68 -13.91 -7.79
CA HIS A 211 9.10 -14.16 -7.48
C HIS A 211 9.91 -13.99 -8.76
N MET A 212 11.01 -13.29 -8.70
CA MET A 212 11.88 -13.06 -9.83
C MET A 212 13.36 -13.30 -9.48
N ASP A 213 14.04 -14.09 -10.27
CA ASP A 213 15.51 -14.14 -10.28
C ASP A 213 16.05 -12.92 -11.08
N PRO A 214 16.69 -11.95 -10.43
CA PRO A 214 17.15 -10.73 -11.10
C PRO A 214 18.30 -10.94 -12.09
N LYS A 215 18.99 -12.11 -12.05
CA LYS A 215 20.08 -12.47 -12.95
C LYS A 215 19.55 -12.90 -14.30
N THR A 216 18.55 -13.79 -14.28
CA THR A 216 17.93 -14.34 -15.50
C THR A 216 16.73 -13.51 -15.94
N GLY A 217 16.02 -12.88 -15.03
CA GLY A 217 14.75 -12.20 -15.25
C GLY A 217 13.56 -13.15 -15.29
N ALA A 218 13.75 -14.42 -14.92
CA ALA A 218 12.67 -15.40 -14.83
C ALA A 218 11.71 -15.04 -13.70
N ILE A 219 10.41 -15.02 -14.00
CA ILE A 219 9.34 -14.72 -13.04
C ILE A 219 8.45 -15.94 -12.86
N SER A 220 8.15 -16.28 -11.61
CA SER A 220 7.14 -17.25 -11.21
C SER A 220 6.11 -16.60 -10.30
N GLU A 221 4.88 -17.10 -10.29
CA GLU A 221 3.75 -16.51 -9.59
C GLU A 221 3.09 -17.54 -8.66
N PHE A 222 2.74 -17.12 -7.45
CA PHE A 222 2.09 -17.92 -6.42
C PHE A 222 0.71 -17.34 -6.10
N THR A 223 -0.32 -18.17 -6.14
CA THR A 223 -1.69 -17.73 -5.88
C THR A 223 -2.10 -18.10 -4.46
N PRO A 224 -2.41 -17.10 -3.60
CA PRO A 224 -2.96 -17.36 -2.28
C PRO A 224 -4.31 -18.10 -2.34
N PRO A 225 -4.65 -18.93 -1.32
CA PRO A 225 -5.90 -19.68 -1.32
C PRO A 225 -7.14 -18.80 -1.36
N THR A 226 -7.22 -17.77 -0.52
CA THR A 226 -8.42 -16.91 -0.40
C THR A 226 -8.16 -15.42 -0.59
N VAL A 227 -6.97 -14.92 -0.23
CA VAL A 227 -6.56 -13.51 -0.42
C VAL A 227 -6.56 -13.15 -1.91
N LYS A 228 -7.04 -11.93 -2.23
CA LYS A 228 -7.16 -11.45 -3.61
C LYS A 228 -6.43 -10.13 -3.88
N ASP A 229 -5.83 -9.54 -2.87
CA ASP A 229 -5.29 -8.18 -2.91
C ASP A 229 -4.03 -8.03 -2.04
N PRO A 230 -2.97 -8.84 -2.30
CA PRO A 230 -1.69 -8.67 -1.59
C PRO A 230 -1.15 -7.26 -1.86
N HIS A 231 -0.65 -6.58 -0.80
CA HIS A 231 -0.28 -5.17 -0.90
C HIS A 231 1.20 -4.92 -0.51
N SER A 232 1.49 -4.66 0.75
CA SER A 232 2.86 -4.47 1.23
C SER A 232 3.51 -5.80 1.55
N ILE A 233 4.83 -5.91 1.35
CA ILE A 233 5.57 -7.17 1.44
C ILE A 233 6.88 -6.99 2.21
N VAL A 234 7.27 -8.00 2.99
CA VAL A 234 8.51 -7.99 3.77
C VAL A 234 9.07 -9.41 3.91
N ILE A 235 10.38 -9.55 4.08
CA ILE A 235 10.97 -10.81 4.55
C ILE A 235 10.88 -10.84 6.08
N GLY A 236 10.21 -11.85 6.59
CA GLY A 236 10.07 -12.08 8.02
C GLY A 236 11.37 -12.58 8.67
N PRO A 237 11.45 -12.53 10.00
CA PRO A 237 12.60 -13.07 10.74
C PRO A 237 12.77 -14.60 10.59
N ASP A 238 11.74 -15.29 10.10
CA ASP A 238 11.74 -16.70 9.74
C ASP A 238 12.21 -16.98 8.29
N GLY A 239 12.60 -15.93 7.54
CA GLY A 239 13.03 -16.02 6.16
C GLY A 239 11.88 -16.19 5.14
N ALA A 240 10.63 -16.27 5.59
CA ALA A 240 9.47 -16.33 4.71
C ALA A 240 9.09 -14.94 4.16
N VAL A 241 8.36 -14.94 3.07
CA VAL A 241 7.72 -13.72 2.55
C VAL A 241 6.40 -13.50 3.27
N TRP A 242 6.26 -12.33 3.88
CA TRP A 242 5.03 -11.92 4.56
C TRP A 242 4.41 -10.72 3.86
N PHE A 243 3.10 -10.67 3.77
CA PHE A 243 2.40 -9.62 3.07
C PHE A 243 1.06 -9.27 3.73
N THR A 244 0.66 -8.03 3.58
CA THR A 244 -0.67 -7.56 3.95
C THR A 244 -1.64 -7.77 2.79
N ALA A 245 -2.91 -7.96 3.12
CA ALA A 245 -4.01 -8.04 2.16
C ALA A 245 -5.17 -7.17 2.66
N GLU A 246 -5.27 -5.99 2.10
CA GLU A 246 -6.07 -4.89 2.62
C GLU A 246 -7.56 -5.22 2.69
N ASN A 247 -8.18 -5.44 1.53
CA ASN A 247 -9.61 -5.73 1.45
C ASN A 247 -9.97 -7.17 1.88
N SER A 248 -8.99 -8.08 1.82
CA SER A 248 -9.12 -9.45 2.34
C SER A 248 -8.99 -9.53 3.86
N ASN A 249 -8.58 -8.43 4.51
CA ASN A 249 -8.41 -8.31 5.96
C ASN A 249 -7.51 -9.40 6.56
N ALA A 250 -6.38 -9.67 5.93
CA ALA A 250 -5.50 -10.78 6.28
C ALA A 250 -4.01 -10.41 6.19
N ILE A 251 -3.20 -11.18 6.90
CA ILE A 251 -1.75 -11.26 6.72
C ILE A 251 -1.43 -12.59 6.06
N GLY A 252 -0.67 -12.60 4.98
CA GLY A 252 -0.24 -13.82 4.31
C GLY A 252 1.22 -14.13 4.57
N ARG A 253 1.57 -15.43 4.63
CA ARG A 253 2.92 -15.97 4.74
C ARG A 253 3.17 -16.94 3.60
N LEU A 254 4.17 -16.67 2.76
CA LEU A 254 4.64 -17.59 1.73
C LEU A 254 5.98 -18.20 2.17
N ASP A 255 6.02 -19.50 2.28
CA ASP A 255 7.25 -20.26 2.50
C ASP A 255 8.03 -20.36 1.20
N THR A 256 9.20 -19.74 1.14
CA THR A 256 9.99 -19.59 -0.09
C THR A 256 10.55 -20.90 -0.64
N HIS A 257 10.63 -21.96 0.19
CA HIS A 257 11.14 -23.27 -0.21
C HIS A 257 10.03 -24.15 -0.79
N SER A 258 8.86 -24.18 -0.15
CA SER A 258 7.74 -25.03 -0.55
C SER A 258 6.73 -24.34 -1.47
N GLY A 259 6.74 -23.01 -1.54
CA GLY A 259 5.73 -22.22 -2.24
C GLY A 259 4.35 -22.23 -1.57
N ILE A 260 4.24 -22.78 -0.35
CA ILE A 260 2.97 -22.85 0.37
C ILE A 260 2.65 -21.49 0.98
N ILE A 261 1.42 -21.03 0.77
CA ILE A 261 0.89 -19.80 1.37
C ILE A 261 -0.08 -20.13 2.50
N THR A 262 0.14 -19.55 3.66
CA THR A 262 -0.74 -19.58 4.83
C THR A 262 -1.30 -18.19 5.06
N GLU A 263 -2.60 -18.11 5.38
CA GLU A 263 -3.32 -16.84 5.58
C GLU A 263 -3.81 -16.75 7.02
N PHE A 264 -3.69 -15.55 7.61
CA PHE A 264 -4.08 -15.25 8.98
C PHE A 264 -5.02 -14.05 8.98
N GLY A 265 -6.27 -14.26 9.39
CA GLY A 265 -7.25 -13.18 9.50
C GLY A 265 -6.88 -12.17 10.59
N VAL A 266 -6.94 -10.89 10.29
CA VAL A 266 -6.75 -9.82 11.29
C VAL A 266 -7.94 -9.81 12.24
N PRO A 267 -7.75 -9.76 13.57
CA PRO A 267 -8.84 -9.85 14.54
C PRO A 267 -9.88 -8.73 14.41
N THR A 268 -9.45 -7.50 14.20
CA THR A 268 -10.36 -6.39 13.90
C THR A 268 -10.97 -6.56 12.51
N GLN A 269 -12.30 -6.58 12.43
CA GLN A 269 -13.00 -6.69 11.15
C GLN A 269 -12.84 -5.41 10.33
N ASN A 270 -12.58 -5.57 9.04
CA ASN A 270 -12.33 -4.45 8.11
C ASN A 270 -11.21 -3.54 8.59
N ALA A 271 -10.16 -4.12 9.18
CA ALA A 271 -9.00 -3.39 9.67
C ALA A 271 -8.21 -2.72 8.54
N HIS A 272 -8.27 -3.27 7.34
CA HIS A 272 -7.50 -2.85 6.16
C HIS A 272 -5.99 -2.83 6.47
N PRO A 273 -5.36 -3.99 6.69
CA PRO A 273 -3.92 -4.06 6.93
C PRO A 273 -3.15 -3.55 5.72
N TYR A 274 -2.33 -2.51 5.93
CA TYR A 274 -1.67 -1.77 4.86
C TYR A 274 -0.15 -1.95 4.88
N GLY A 275 0.62 -1.10 5.56
CA GLY A 275 2.07 -1.24 5.70
C GLY A 275 2.45 -2.40 6.63
N ILE A 276 3.58 -3.07 6.37
CA ILE A 276 4.13 -4.13 7.20
C ILE A 276 5.66 -4.00 7.30
N ALA A 277 6.24 -4.30 8.46
CA ALA A 277 7.68 -4.37 8.65
C ALA A 277 8.07 -5.44 9.67
N ALA A 278 9.26 -6.02 9.51
CA ALA A 278 9.91 -6.82 10.53
C ALA A 278 10.63 -5.90 11.53
N ALA A 279 10.53 -6.20 12.82
CA ALA A 279 11.08 -5.37 13.88
C ALA A 279 12.13 -6.11 14.74
N ASP A 280 12.88 -5.34 15.55
CA ASP A 280 13.95 -5.85 16.41
C ASP A 280 13.45 -6.83 17.51
N ASP A 281 12.13 -6.84 17.78
CA ASP A 281 11.50 -7.80 18.70
C ASP A 281 11.14 -9.14 18.04
N HIS A 282 11.71 -9.42 16.87
CA HIS A 282 11.49 -10.60 16.05
C HIS A 282 10.02 -10.83 15.65
N ALA A 283 9.20 -9.80 15.69
CA ALA A 283 7.82 -9.81 15.25
C ALA A 283 7.63 -9.04 13.95
N LEU A 284 6.48 -9.26 13.34
CA LEU A 284 5.97 -8.43 12.26
C LEU A 284 5.01 -7.41 12.85
N TRP A 285 5.16 -6.16 12.42
CA TRP A 285 4.24 -5.09 12.76
C TRP A 285 3.54 -4.60 11.50
N PHE A 286 2.26 -4.33 11.59
CA PHE A 286 1.48 -3.85 10.46
C PHE A 286 0.49 -2.76 10.87
N CYS A 287 0.17 -1.89 9.91
CA CYS A 287 -0.82 -0.84 10.09
C CYS A 287 -2.22 -1.38 9.81
N GLU A 288 -3.19 -1.08 10.66
CA GLU A 288 -4.62 -1.30 10.46
C GLU A 288 -5.27 0.03 10.09
N LEU A 289 -5.20 0.38 8.80
CA LEU A 289 -5.58 1.70 8.29
C LEU A 289 -6.98 2.13 8.73
N SER A 290 -7.96 1.26 8.60
CA SER A 290 -9.34 1.53 9.01
C SER A 290 -9.64 1.07 10.44
N GLY A 291 -8.84 0.15 10.97
CA GLY A 291 -8.92 -0.29 12.37
C GLY A 291 -8.39 0.74 13.36
N GLY A 292 -7.59 1.70 12.89
CA GLY A 292 -6.99 2.73 13.75
C GLY A 292 -5.97 2.20 14.76
N LYS A 293 -5.31 1.06 14.42
CA LYS A 293 -4.42 0.32 15.32
C LYS A 293 -3.11 -0.06 14.65
N LEU A 294 -2.18 -0.52 15.45
CA LEU A 294 -1.03 -1.30 14.96
C LEU A 294 -1.19 -2.76 15.40
N GLY A 295 -1.13 -3.66 14.45
CA GLY A 295 -1.07 -5.09 14.68
C GLY A 295 0.36 -5.54 14.87
N ARG A 296 0.59 -6.51 15.77
CA ARG A 296 1.85 -7.21 16.00
C ARG A 296 1.60 -8.71 15.86
N MET A 297 2.35 -9.35 15.00
CA MET A 297 2.25 -10.77 14.74
C MET A 297 3.55 -11.48 15.11
N ASP A 298 3.44 -12.56 15.85
CA ASP A 298 4.54 -13.50 16.09
C ASP A 298 4.62 -14.50 14.91
N PRO A 299 5.67 -14.46 14.07
CA PRO A 299 5.75 -15.31 12.90
C PRO A 299 5.93 -16.79 13.21
N ALA A 300 6.41 -17.14 14.41
CA ALA A 300 6.60 -18.52 14.82
C ALA A 300 5.28 -19.21 15.22
N THR A 301 4.35 -18.45 15.81
CA THR A 301 3.08 -18.99 16.33
C THR A 301 1.86 -18.57 15.54
N GLY A 302 1.97 -17.55 14.71
CA GLY A 302 0.83 -16.92 14.03
C GLY A 302 -0.08 -16.09 14.96
N THR A 303 0.34 -15.89 16.21
CA THR A 303 -0.46 -15.13 17.19
C THR A 303 -0.38 -13.63 16.91
N MET A 304 -1.54 -12.96 16.91
CA MET A 304 -1.65 -11.51 16.72
C MET A 304 -2.04 -10.80 18.02
N ALA A 305 -1.49 -9.62 18.22
CA ALA A 305 -1.89 -8.65 19.23
C ALA A 305 -2.10 -7.29 18.58
N GLU A 306 -3.12 -6.56 19.01
CA GLU A 306 -3.47 -5.25 18.47
C GLU A 306 -3.24 -4.18 19.54
N TYR A 307 -2.69 -3.04 19.12
CA TYR A 307 -2.40 -1.90 19.97
C TYR A 307 -3.12 -0.66 19.43
N ALA A 308 -4.09 -0.17 20.20
CA ALA A 308 -4.86 1.02 19.87
C ALA A 308 -4.26 2.25 20.57
N PRO A 309 -4.02 3.36 19.88
CA PRO A 309 -3.75 4.64 20.53
C PRO A 309 -5.02 5.15 21.26
N ALA A 310 -4.85 6.15 22.13
CA ALA A 310 -5.99 6.75 22.82
C ALA A 310 -6.89 7.57 21.90
N ASP A 311 -6.36 8.09 20.79
CA ASP A 311 -7.11 8.81 19.77
C ASP A 311 -7.73 7.80 18.80
N PRO A 312 -9.06 7.73 18.66
CA PRO A 312 -9.74 6.77 17.80
C PRO A 312 -9.67 7.14 16.32
N ASP A 313 -9.28 8.36 15.97
CA ASP A 313 -9.27 8.87 14.59
C ASP A 313 -7.93 8.62 13.88
N VAL A 314 -6.99 7.95 14.54
CA VAL A 314 -5.72 7.55 13.94
C VAL A 314 -5.94 6.62 12.75
N LYS A 315 -5.26 6.92 11.63
CA LYS A 315 -5.28 6.12 10.40
C LYS A 315 -3.84 5.74 10.02
N PRO A 316 -3.24 4.74 10.70
CA PRO A 316 -1.87 4.34 10.43
C PRO A 316 -1.79 3.69 9.04
N ARG A 317 -0.91 4.21 8.20
CA ARG A 317 -0.83 3.75 6.80
C ARG A 317 0.43 2.98 6.51
N ARG A 318 1.60 3.57 6.66
CA ARG A 318 2.88 2.89 6.48
C ARG A 318 3.73 2.99 7.72
N LEU A 319 4.69 2.09 7.84
CA LEU A 319 5.53 2.03 9.03
C LEU A 319 6.97 1.61 8.71
N VAL A 320 7.87 1.98 9.62
CA VAL A 320 9.27 1.56 9.62
C VAL A 320 9.71 1.21 11.04
N ALA A 321 10.46 0.12 11.17
CA ALA A 321 11.05 -0.30 12.45
C ALA A 321 12.47 0.25 12.58
N VAL A 322 12.75 1.02 13.63
CA VAL A 322 14.08 1.56 13.90
C VAL A 322 14.27 1.90 15.38
N GLY A 323 15.44 1.60 15.92
CA GLY A 323 15.84 2.02 17.26
C GLY A 323 14.92 1.53 18.40
N GLY A 324 14.42 0.31 18.33
CA GLY A 324 13.52 -0.25 19.33
C GLY A 324 12.10 0.34 19.32
N ALA A 325 11.69 0.92 18.20
CA ALA A 325 10.36 1.49 18.02
C ALA A 325 9.83 1.25 16.60
N ILE A 326 8.52 1.37 16.44
CA ILE A 326 7.83 1.46 15.15
C ILE A 326 7.41 2.92 14.97
N TYR A 327 7.88 3.53 13.90
CA TYR A 327 7.37 4.80 13.43
C TYR A 327 6.37 4.57 12.31
N PHE A 328 5.30 5.32 12.28
CA PHE A 328 4.25 5.18 11.28
C PHE A 328 3.66 6.52 10.87
N THR A 329 3.19 6.59 9.64
CA THR A 329 2.45 7.73 9.13
C THR A 329 0.99 7.60 9.56
N ASP A 330 0.45 8.61 10.24
CA ASP A 330 -0.97 8.75 10.53
C ASP A 330 -1.60 9.61 9.43
N PHE A 331 -2.01 8.92 8.37
CA PHE A 331 -2.51 9.53 7.14
C PHE A 331 -3.76 10.41 7.38
N GLY A 332 -4.67 9.96 8.24
CA GLY A 332 -5.89 10.71 8.55
C GLY A 332 -5.67 11.87 9.52
N GLY A 333 -4.74 11.72 10.47
CA GLY A 333 -4.45 12.73 11.47
C GLY A 333 -3.38 13.75 11.06
N GLY A 334 -2.72 13.56 9.91
CA GLY A 334 -1.64 14.44 9.46
C GLY A 334 -0.46 14.46 10.45
N ARG A 335 -0.04 13.28 10.93
CA ARG A 335 0.96 13.15 12.00
C ARG A 335 1.99 12.06 11.72
N LEU A 336 3.14 12.19 12.35
CA LEU A 336 4.06 11.07 12.55
C LEU A 336 3.73 10.41 13.89
N GLY A 337 3.45 9.12 13.91
CA GLY A 337 3.23 8.33 15.11
C GLY A 337 4.43 7.44 15.43
N ARG A 338 4.59 7.09 16.71
CA ARG A 338 5.56 6.10 17.21
C ARG A 338 4.93 5.22 18.27
N ILE A 339 5.24 3.93 18.25
CA ILE A 339 5.07 3.02 19.39
C ILE A 339 6.43 2.43 19.77
N THR A 340 6.78 2.45 21.06
CA THR A 340 7.99 1.82 21.56
C THR A 340 7.80 0.32 21.73
N LEU A 341 8.79 -0.50 21.32
CA LEU A 341 8.70 -1.98 21.39
C LEU A 341 8.70 -2.49 22.84
N GLY A 342 9.30 -1.76 23.78
CA GLY A 342 9.36 -2.14 25.19
C GLY A 342 8.04 -2.01 25.92
N ASP A 343 7.59 -0.77 26.13
CA ASP A 343 6.43 -0.44 26.97
C ASP A 343 5.13 -0.21 26.18
N LYS A 344 5.18 -0.35 24.87
CA LYS A 344 4.05 -0.21 23.95
C LYS A 344 3.36 1.16 24.02
N LYS A 345 4.11 2.22 24.39
CA LYS A 345 3.57 3.58 24.47
C LYS A 345 3.58 4.28 23.13
N PHE A 346 2.45 4.90 22.83
CA PHE A 346 2.30 5.76 21.66
C PHE A 346 2.79 7.18 21.95
N LYS A 347 3.37 7.82 20.93
CA LYS A 347 3.64 9.24 20.87
C LYS A 347 3.38 9.75 19.46
N PHE A 348 2.87 10.97 19.34
CA PHE A 348 2.54 11.61 18.07
C PHE A 348 3.20 12.97 17.98
N TRP A 349 3.49 13.39 16.77
CA TRP A 349 3.97 14.72 16.41
C TRP A 349 3.20 15.18 15.19
N ASP A 350 2.65 16.38 15.24
CA ASP A 350 1.98 17.00 14.10
C ASP A 350 2.97 17.16 12.94
N SER A 351 2.57 16.77 11.75
CA SER A 351 3.36 16.98 10.54
C SER A 351 3.52 18.47 10.24
N PRO A 352 4.65 18.90 9.69
CA PRO A 352 4.91 20.33 9.42
C PRO A 352 3.85 21.01 8.55
N SER A 353 3.22 20.31 7.62
CA SER A 353 2.11 20.85 6.81
C SER A 353 0.73 20.71 7.48
N GLY A 354 0.70 20.26 8.75
CA GLY A 354 -0.51 20.16 9.56
C GLY A 354 -1.42 18.98 9.24
N ILE A 355 -2.65 19.02 9.76
CA ILE A 355 -3.62 17.92 9.73
C ILE A 355 -3.98 17.44 8.32
N HIS A 356 -3.78 18.26 7.30
CA HIS A 356 -4.06 17.92 5.90
C HIS A 356 -2.84 17.44 5.12
N SER A 357 -1.74 17.17 5.82
CA SER A 357 -0.49 16.73 5.18
C SER A 357 -0.60 15.36 4.52
N ALA A 358 -1.55 14.50 4.96
CA ALA A 358 -1.74 13.14 4.48
C ALA A 358 -0.41 12.39 4.33
N PRO A 359 0.37 12.16 5.41
CA PRO A 359 1.68 11.53 5.34
C PRO A 359 1.55 10.07 4.90
N ASP A 360 2.34 9.65 3.91
CA ASP A 360 2.29 8.28 3.34
C ASP A 360 3.65 7.60 3.37
N GLY A 361 4.42 7.64 2.28
CA GLY A 361 5.70 6.95 2.17
C GLY A 361 6.63 7.25 3.34
N ILE A 362 7.21 6.21 3.97
CA ILE A 362 8.07 6.34 5.14
C ILE A 362 9.32 5.46 5.01
N GLY A 363 10.43 5.93 5.52
CA GLY A 363 11.70 5.21 5.58
C GLY A 363 12.61 5.75 6.68
N ALA A 364 13.78 5.14 6.87
CA ALA A 364 14.78 5.61 7.82
C ALA A 364 16.17 5.62 7.21
N ASP A 365 16.95 6.68 7.51
CA ASP A 365 18.36 6.76 7.11
C ASP A 365 19.30 5.97 8.07
N THR A 366 20.58 5.88 7.72
CA THR A 366 21.58 5.16 8.54
C THR A 366 21.81 5.80 9.92
N ALA A 367 21.45 7.06 10.09
CA ALA A 367 21.53 7.77 11.37
C ALA A 367 20.26 7.60 12.21
N GLY A 368 19.30 6.78 11.76
CA GLY A 368 18.03 6.55 12.45
C GLY A 368 17.06 7.73 12.37
N LYS A 369 17.26 8.64 11.42
CA LYS A 369 16.28 9.71 11.15
C LYS A 369 15.15 9.15 10.31
N ILE A 370 13.95 9.59 10.63
CA ILE A 370 12.73 9.15 9.94
C ILE A 370 12.45 10.10 8.77
N TRP A 371 12.25 9.53 7.61
CA TRP A 371 11.86 10.27 6.42
C TRP A 371 10.46 9.85 6.01
N TYR A 372 9.62 10.79 5.69
CA TYR A 372 8.30 10.52 5.15
C TYR A 372 7.86 11.63 4.21
N GLU A 373 6.93 11.30 3.36
CA GLU A 373 6.38 12.25 2.40
C GLU A 373 5.00 12.71 2.86
N GLU A 374 4.71 13.97 2.66
CA GLU A 374 3.40 14.58 2.83
C GLU A 374 2.73 14.65 1.46
N SER A 375 1.75 13.75 1.23
CA SER A 375 1.04 13.58 -0.05
C SER A 375 -0.21 14.45 -0.17
N GLY A 376 -0.54 15.21 0.86
CA GLY A 376 -1.63 16.16 0.84
C GLY A 376 -1.43 17.18 -0.29
N LYS A 377 -2.51 17.52 -0.99
CA LYS A 377 -2.48 18.32 -2.22
C LYS A 377 -1.64 19.59 -2.12
N ASP A 378 -1.62 20.23 -0.94
CA ASP A 378 -0.91 21.50 -0.72
C ASP A 378 0.41 21.31 0.04
N ALA A 379 0.77 20.08 0.36
CA ALA A 379 1.93 19.77 1.17
C ALA A 379 3.13 19.28 0.36
N ASN A 380 2.99 18.54 -0.69
CA ASN A 380 3.99 18.01 -1.64
C ASN A 380 5.47 18.17 -1.17
N THR A 381 5.75 17.70 0.03
CA THR A 381 7.02 17.88 0.75
C THR A 381 7.55 16.54 1.24
N LEU A 382 8.87 16.42 1.21
CA LEU A 382 9.56 15.36 1.93
C LEU A 382 9.93 15.91 3.31
N VAL A 383 9.69 15.14 4.35
CA VAL A 383 9.94 15.50 5.74
C VAL A 383 11.00 14.59 6.32
N ARG A 384 11.97 15.17 7.02
CA ARG A 384 12.95 14.47 7.84
C ARG A 384 12.72 14.81 9.30
N PHE A 385 12.48 13.79 10.11
CA PHE A 385 12.32 13.89 11.55
C PHE A 385 13.56 13.33 12.27
N ASP A 386 14.09 14.08 13.23
CA ASP A 386 15.17 13.64 14.11
C ASP A 386 14.58 13.17 15.45
N PRO A 387 14.51 11.86 15.72
CA PRO A 387 13.92 11.35 16.96
C PRO A 387 14.66 11.75 18.24
N ALA A 388 15.96 12.08 18.16
CA ALA A 388 16.78 12.40 19.33
C ALA A 388 16.47 13.79 19.89
N VAL A 389 16.13 14.73 19.02
CA VAL A 389 15.82 16.14 19.38
C VAL A 389 14.40 16.56 19.02
N GLU A 390 13.64 15.65 18.41
CA GLU A 390 12.25 15.85 17.99
C GLU A 390 12.05 17.06 17.06
N VAL A 391 12.96 17.23 16.10
CA VAL A 391 12.95 18.35 15.17
C VAL A 391 12.66 17.86 13.76
N PHE A 392 11.73 18.54 13.08
CA PHE A 392 11.43 18.35 11.67
C PHE A 392 12.26 19.26 10.77
N ARG A 393 12.56 18.75 9.57
CA ARG A 393 13.03 19.53 8.42
C ARG A 393 12.20 19.14 7.21
N THR A 394 11.79 20.13 6.43
CA THR A 394 10.97 19.93 5.24
C THR A 394 11.76 20.27 3.98
N TYR A 395 11.50 19.53 2.92
CA TYR A 395 12.16 19.67 1.62
C TYR A 395 11.08 19.64 0.54
N PRO A 396 10.96 20.69 -0.28
CA PRO A 396 9.99 20.70 -1.36
C PRO A 396 10.30 19.58 -2.36
N MET A 397 9.29 18.86 -2.77
CA MET A 397 9.43 17.82 -3.79
C MET A 397 9.66 18.45 -5.17
N PRO A 398 10.53 17.85 -6.00
CA PRO A 398 10.98 18.44 -7.27
C PRO A 398 9.90 18.45 -8.36
N ALA A 399 8.82 17.70 -8.18
CA ALA A 399 7.70 17.64 -9.10
C ALA A 399 6.40 17.89 -8.35
N ALA A 400 5.43 18.52 -9.01
CA ALA A 400 4.09 18.66 -8.45
C ALA A 400 3.42 17.27 -8.33
N ASN A 401 2.62 17.08 -7.29
CA ASN A 401 1.88 15.84 -7.02
C ASN A 401 2.81 14.61 -7.00
N SER A 402 3.94 14.69 -6.30
CA SER A 402 4.94 13.61 -6.30
C SER A 402 4.42 12.32 -5.73
N ALA A 403 3.59 12.36 -4.67
CA ALA A 403 2.95 11.21 -4.02
C ALA A 403 3.93 10.04 -3.89
N ALA A 404 4.86 10.15 -2.92
CA ALA A 404 5.87 9.11 -2.70
C ALA A 404 5.26 7.95 -1.91
N SER A 405 5.46 6.72 -2.36
CA SER A 405 4.92 5.55 -1.67
C SER A 405 6.01 4.79 -0.88
N GLY A 406 6.63 3.77 -1.42
CA GLY A 406 7.68 3.04 -0.70
C GLY A 406 9.03 3.73 -0.77
N MET A 407 9.81 3.69 0.31
CA MET A 407 11.17 4.23 0.35
C MET A 407 12.17 3.14 0.69
N ALA A 408 13.23 3.01 -0.11
CA ALA A 408 14.32 2.08 0.16
C ALA A 408 15.63 2.81 0.43
N ARG A 409 16.48 2.20 1.24
CA ARG A 409 17.81 2.73 1.57
C ARG A 409 18.89 1.91 0.88
N ASP A 410 19.86 2.61 0.26
CA ASP A 410 21.05 1.95 -0.27
C ASP A 410 22.15 1.76 0.80
N ALA A 411 23.23 1.06 0.43
CA ALA A 411 24.34 0.78 1.34
C ALA A 411 25.14 2.06 1.75
N LYS A 412 24.96 3.17 1.04
CA LYS A 412 25.56 4.47 1.35
C LYS A 412 24.70 5.30 2.29
N GLY A 413 23.45 4.83 2.54
CA GLY A 413 22.49 5.53 3.38
C GLY A 413 21.56 6.49 2.63
N HIS A 414 21.67 6.56 1.31
CA HIS A 414 20.77 7.37 0.50
C HIS A 414 19.39 6.72 0.44
N LEU A 415 18.36 7.55 0.37
CA LEU A 415 16.97 7.07 0.20
C LEU A 415 16.56 7.15 -1.27
N TRP A 416 16.01 6.06 -1.76
CA TRP A 416 15.37 5.97 -3.06
C TRP A 416 13.87 6.07 -2.88
N VAL A 417 13.25 6.93 -3.66
CA VAL A 417 11.85 7.31 -3.50
C VAL A 417 11.15 7.23 -4.84
N PRO A 418 10.16 6.35 -5.03
CA PRO A 418 9.27 6.39 -6.16
C PRO A 418 8.32 7.58 -6.02
N LEU A 419 8.26 8.43 -7.04
CA LEU A 419 7.37 9.58 -7.14
C LEU A 419 6.19 9.20 -8.03
N SER A 420 5.26 8.43 -7.46
CA SER A 420 4.19 7.75 -8.19
C SER A 420 3.31 8.72 -8.97
N GLY A 421 2.87 9.80 -8.34
CA GLY A 421 2.01 10.80 -8.96
C GLY A 421 2.68 11.63 -10.05
N ALA A 422 4.01 11.68 -10.06
CA ALA A 422 4.80 12.37 -11.07
C ALA A 422 5.38 11.44 -12.16
N ASN A 423 5.19 10.12 -12.03
CA ASN A 423 5.81 9.09 -12.87
C ASN A 423 7.35 9.21 -12.93
N LYS A 424 7.97 9.42 -11.78
CA LYS A 424 9.42 9.64 -11.63
C LYS A 424 9.97 8.80 -10.47
N ILE A 425 11.30 8.77 -10.38
CA ILE A 425 12.02 8.28 -9.20
C ILE A 425 12.99 9.34 -8.72
N ALA A 426 13.31 9.33 -7.45
CA ALA A 426 14.31 10.22 -6.86
C ALA A 426 15.29 9.46 -5.95
N ILE A 427 16.50 10.01 -5.82
CA ILE A 427 17.44 9.67 -4.77
C ILE A 427 17.70 10.90 -3.90
N ILE A 428 17.78 10.69 -2.60
CA ILE A 428 18.11 11.70 -1.60
C ILE A 428 19.48 11.30 -1.03
N GLU A 429 20.49 12.13 -1.26
CA GLU A 429 21.89 11.92 -0.85
C GLU A 429 22.25 12.66 0.44
#